data_f52bd8b392e8750b4693ef023c041f47
#
_entry.id   f52bd8b392e8750b4693ef023c041f47
#
_cell.length_a   1.000
_cell.length_b   1.000
_cell.length_c   1.000
_cell.angle_alpha   90.00
_cell.angle_beta   90.00
_cell.angle_gamma   90.00
#
_symmetry.space_group_name_H-M   'P 1'
#
loop_
_entity.id
_entity.type
_entity.pdbx_description
1 polymer ?
#
loop_
_entity_poly.entity_id
_entity_poly.type
_entity_poly.pdbx_seq_one_letter_code
_entity_poly.pdbx_strand_id
1 'polypeptide(L)'
;MEIALLSFPSSKPPLSQTLTLKPTAPLLRPSKPNLPSFRPSPLPSIRAAISRTKKEETVETVKTELENCYLLAAVEYKGFTVKQFQDLRRSLPETSKLLVAKNTLVLKAIEGTKWEALKPCMKGMNAWLFVHTEEIPDAIKPYRTFQREKKVENDFTGAVFEGKFYGPGDCKQLENMPTRAEVYAKLLGSLQSPAIGLVSTLQAPARDVVMVLKAYVKKLEEETGGN
;
A
#
# COMPACT_ATOMS: atom_id res chain seq x y z
N MET A 1 56.99 2.33 3.58
CA MET A 1 56.63 0.94 3.17
C MET A 1 55.87 1.02 1.86
N GLU A 2 56.63 0.74 0.80
CA GLU A 2 56.14 0.76 -0.60
C GLU A 2 55.30 -0.46 -0.87
N ILE A 3 54.14 -0.25 -1.48
CA ILE A 3 53.33 -1.35 -2.04
C ILE A 3 53.44 -1.29 -3.54
N ALA A 4 54.17 -2.29 -4.09
CA ALA A 4 54.47 -2.44 -5.49
C ALA A 4 53.22 -2.76 -6.33
N LEU A 5 53.00 -1.97 -7.37
CA LEU A 5 52.07 -2.21 -8.46
C LEU A 5 52.59 -3.32 -9.38
N LEU A 6 51.97 -4.46 -9.40
CA LEU A 6 52.20 -5.53 -10.37
C LEU A 6 51.46 -5.24 -11.68
N SER A 7 52.19 -4.83 -12.69
CA SER A 7 51.71 -4.68 -14.06
C SER A 7 51.75 -6.01 -14.80
N PHE A 8 50.64 -6.45 -15.37
CA PHE A 8 50.57 -7.61 -16.27
C PHE A 8 50.91 -7.20 -17.72
N PRO A 9 51.78 -7.92 -18.44
CA PRO A 9 52.04 -7.65 -19.84
C PRO A 9 50.94 -8.23 -20.74
N SER A 10 50.38 -7.39 -21.60
CA SER A 10 49.47 -7.76 -22.69
C SER A 10 50.27 -8.42 -23.83
N SER A 11 50.11 -9.71 -24.03
CA SER A 11 50.65 -10.45 -25.20
C SER A 11 49.63 -10.49 -26.33
N LYS A 12 49.89 -9.81 -27.42
CA LYS A 12 49.16 -9.94 -28.69
C LYS A 12 49.59 -11.24 -29.41
N PRO A 13 48.65 -12.02 -30.02
CA PRO A 13 48.97 -13.15 -30.85
C PRO A 13 49.50 -12.70 -32.23
N PRO A 14 50.37 -13.49 -32.89
CA PRO A 14 50.96 -13.14 -34.17
C PRO A 14 49.99 -13.34 -35.35
N LEU A 15 50.10 -12.46 -36.33
CA LEU A 15 49.38 -12.52 -37.60
C LEU A 15 49.73 -13.81 -38.37
N SER A 16 48.73 -14.63 -38.67
CA SER A 16 48.87 -15.74 -39.62
C SER A 16 48.83 -15.20 -41.05
N GLN A 17 49.85 -15.55 -41.81
CA GLN A 17 50.00 -15.23 -43.22
C GLN A 17 48.95 -15.97 -44.07
N THR A 18 48.11 -15.20 -44.76
CA THR A 18 47.15 -15.73 -45.73
C THR A 18 47.88 -16.01 -47.06
N LEU A 19 48.00 -17.27 -47.41
CA LEU A 19 48.40 -17.72 -48.74
C LEU A 19 47.27 -17.43 -49.73
N THR A 20 47.53 -16.53 -50.68
CA THR A 20 46.64 -16.24 -51.81
C THR A 20 46.76 -17.28 -52.88
N LEU A 21 45.81 -18.21 -52.99
CA LEU A 21 45.63 -19.08 -54.14
C LEU A 21 44.75 -18.37 -55.18
N LYS A 22 45.29 -18.20 -56.40
CA LYS A 22 44.56 -17.69 -57.56
C LYS A 22 43.51 -18.69 -57.99
N PRO A 23 42.23 -18.24 -58.24
CA PRO A 23 41.18 -19.10 -58.76
C PRO A 23 41.34 -19.27 -60.28
N THR A 24 41.57 -20.51 -60.73
CA THR A 24 41.45 -20.93 -62.12
C THR A 24 40.06 -21.49 -62.39
N ALA A 25 39.41 -20.98 -63.44
CA ALA A 25 38.24 -21.47 -64.17
C ALA A 25 36.86 -21.29 -63.56
N PRO A 26 35.86 -20.83 -64.35
CA PRO A 26 34.51 -20.64 -63.96
C PRO A 26 33.72 -21.95 -63.91
N LEU A 27 33.41 -22.42 -62.72
CA LEU A 27 32.44 -23.51 -62.53
C LEU A 27 31.03 -22.95 -62.78
N LEU A 28 30.37 -23.51 -63.79
CA LEU A 28 28.95 -23.32 -64.06
C LEU A 28 28.12 -23.53 -62.75
N ARG A 29 27.51 -22.49 -62.26
CA ARG A 29 26.55 -22.60 -61.14
C ARG A 29 25.30 -23.32 -61.63
N PRO A 30 24.87 -24.43 -60.99
CA PRO A 30 23.58 -25.00 -61.26
C PRO A 30 22.50 -23.99 -60.85
N SER A 31 21.59 -23.70 -61.77
CA SER A 31 20.41 -22.86 -61.50
C SER A 31 19.61 -23.45 -60.35
N LYS A 32 19.43 -22.67 -59.29
CA LYS A 32 18.61 -23.09 -58.17
C LYS A 32 17.16 -23.29 -58.68
N PRO A 33 16.51 -24.43 -58.38
CA PRO A 33 15.12 -24.62 -58.70
C PRO A 33 14.31 -23.52 -57.98
N ASN A 34 13.40 -22.86 -58.68
CA ASN A 34 12.44 -21.90 -58.13
C ASN A 34 11.49 -22.65 -57.21
N LEU A 35 11.87 -22.83 -55.96
CA LEU A 35 10.96 -23.22 -54.93
C LEU A 35 10.02 -22.04 -54.63
N PRO A 36 8.69 -22.24 -54.67
CA PRO A 36 7.78 -21.19 -54.30
C PRO A 36 8.11 -20.72 -52.88
N SER A 37 8.41 -19.43 -52.73
CA SER A 37 8.68 -18.85 -51.42
C SER A 37 7.40 -18.95 -50.60
N PHE A 38 7.36 -19.93 -49.72
CA PHE A 38 6.34 -20.04 -48.69
C PHE A 38 6.56 -18.83 -47.77
N ARG A 39 5.81 -17.73 -48.02
CA ARG A 39 5.72 -16.66 -47.04
C ARG A 39 4.93 -17.25 -45.87
N PRO A 40 5.55 -17.43 -44.69
CA PRO A 40 4.75 -17.81 -43.52
C PRO A 40 3.67 -16.74 -43.33
N SER A 41 2.42 -17.15 -43.45
CA SER A 41 1.31 -16.29 -43.06
C SER A 41 1.60 -15.75 -41.65
N PRO A 42 1.42 -14.44 -41.40
CA PRO A 42 1.66 -13.91 -40.06
C PRO A 42 0.78 -14.68 -39.08
N LEU A 43 1.42 -15.47 -38.23
CA LEU A 43 0.73 -16.17 -37.14
C LEU A 43 -0.11 -15.12 -36.41
N PRO A 44 -1.40 -15.39 -36.13
CA PRO A 44 -2.22 -14.44 -35.40
C PRO A 44 -1.51 -14.18 -34.06
N SER A 45 -0.99 -12.96 -33.90
CA SER A 45 -0.38 -12.55 -32.64
C SER A 45 -1.49 -12.57 -31.59
N ILE A 46 -1.46 -13.56 -30.69
CA ILE A 46 -2.36 -13.63 -29.53
C ILE A 46 -2.01 -12.44 -28.66
N ARG A 47 -2.74 -11.35 -28.84
CA ARG A 47 -2.61 -10.18 -27.97
C ARG A 47 -3.37 -10.47 -26.68
N ALA A 48 -2.67 -11.04 -25.70
CA ALA A 48 -3.18 -11.19 -24.33
C ALA A 48 -3.29 -9.83 -23.60
N ALA A 49 -3.18 -8.73 -24.31
CA ALA A 49 -3.31 -7.39 -23.75
C ALA A 49 -4.79 -7.03 -23.57
N ILE A 50 -5.15 -6.53 -22.37
CA ILE A 50 -6.45 -5.93 -22.08
C ILE A 50 -6.79 -4.89 -23.15
N SER A 51 -8.02 -4.93 -23.69
CA SER A 51 -8.46 -4.01 -24.74
C SER A 51 -8.39 -2.55 -24.24
N ARG A 52 -8.32 -1.60 -25.18
CA ARG A 52 -8.27 -0.18 -24.85
C ARG A 52 -9.51 0.28 -24.10
N THR A 53 -10.69 -0.18 -24.52
CA THR A 53 -11.97 0.12 -23.86
C THR A 53 -11.96 -0.28 -22.38
N LYS A 54 -11.53 -1.50 -22.06
CA LYS A 54 -11.44 -1.96 -20.65
C LYS A 54 -10.44 -1.15 -19.81
N LYS A 55 -9.40 -0.59 -20.44
CA LYS A 55 -8.47 0.29 -19.73
C LYS A 55 -9.11 1.65 -19.43
N GLU A 56 -9.87 2.17 -20.37
CA GLU A 56 -10.62 3.42 -20.23
C GLU A 56 -11.70 3.26 -19.14
N GLU A 57 -12.49 2.20 -19.17
CA GLU A 57 -13.46 1.84 -18.12
C GLU A 57 -12.80 1.76 -16.73
N THR A 58 -11.62 1.14 -16.64
CA THR A 58 -10.89 1.06 -15.35
C THR A 58 -10.46 2.43 -14.86
N VAL A 59 -10.01 3.32 -15.76
CA VAL A 59 -9.62 4.70 -15.40
C VAL A 59 -10.83 5.50 -14.94
N GLU A 60 -11.98 5.35 -15.61
CA GLU A 60 -13.23 5.99 -15.22
C GLU A 60 -13.72 5.52 -13.85
N THR A 61 -13.71 4.20 -13.63
CA THR A 61 -14.03 3.62 -12.31
C THR A 61 -13.14 4.18 -11.21
N VAL A 62 -11.83 4.25 -11.44
CA VAL A 62 -10.89 4.81 -10.45
C VAL A 62 -11.18 6.30 -10.22
N LYS A 63 -11.48 7.09 -11.25
CA LYS A 63 -11.82 8.50 -11.10
C LYS A 63 -13.09 8.70 -10.27
N THR A 64 -14.12 7.93 -10.54
CA THR A 64 -15.39 7.98 -9.78
C THR A 64 -15.16 7.68 -8.28
N GLU A 65 -14.31 6.68 -7.98
CA GLU A 65 -13.96 6.37 -6.59
C GLU A 65 -13.10 7.48 -5.95
N LEU A 66 -12.24 8.16 -6.71
CA LEU A 66 -11.40 9.24 -6.22
C LEU A 66 -12.17 10.52 -5.90
N GLU A 67 -13.28 10.80 -6.59
CA GLU A 67 -14.09 12.01 -6.36
C GLU A 67 -14.67 12.07 -4.94
N ASN A 68 -15.07 10.92 -4.41
CA ASN A 68 -15.69 10.80 -3.09
C ASN A 68 -14.74 10.25 -2.02
N CYS A 69 -13.43 10.21 -2.30
CA CYS A 69 -12.44 9.59 -1.42
C CYS A 69 -11.82 10.59 -0.45
N TYR A 70 -11.78 10.23 0.84
CA TYR A 70 -11.05 10.99 1.87
C TYR A 70 -9.61 10.49 2.03
N LEU A 71 -9.42 9.16 1.98
CA LEU A 71 -8.11 8.54 2.10
C LEU A 71 -7.89 7.54 0.95
N LEU A 72 -6.75 7.66 0.29
CA LEU A 72 -6.27 6.69 -0.68
C LEU A 72 -4.99 6.03 -0.16
N ALA A 73 -5.05 4.73 0.10
CA ALA A 73 -3.89 3.97 0.57
C ALA A 73 -3.45 2.92 -0.46
N ALA A 74 -2.16 2.79 -0.65
CA ALA A 74 -1.53 1.75 -1.44
C ALA A 74 -1.06 0.62 -0.52
N VAL A 75 -1.50 -0.59 -0.79
CA VAL A 75 -1.19 -1.80 -0.02
C VAL A 75 -0.42 -2.76 -0.91
N GLU A 76 0.71 -3.25 -0.46
CA GLU A 76 1.41 -4.31 -1.18
C GLU A 76 0.65 -5.63 -1.03
N TYR A 77 0.42 -6.34 -2.16
CA TYR A 77 -0.31 -7.63 -2.13
C TYR A 77 0.52 -8.81 -2.60
N LYS A 78 1.83 -8.68 -2.58
CA LYS A 78 2.72 -9.77 -2.98
C LYS A 78 2.48 -11.01 -2.11
N GLY A 79 2.14 -12.13 -2.75
CA GLY A 79 1.89 -13.40 -2.05
C GLY A 79 0.47 -13.60 -1.52
N PHE A 80 -0.45 -12.65 -1.71
CA PHE A 80 -1.86 -12.87 -1.38
C PHE A 80 -2.53 -13.85 -2.32
N THR A 81 -3.31 -14.75 -1.76
CA THR A 81 -4.21 -15.62 -2.54
C THR A 81 -5.53 -14.90 -2.83
N VAL A 82 -6.23 -15.33 -3.89
CA VAL A 82 -7.54 -14.75 -4.25
C VAL A 82 -8.55 -14.89 -3.12
N LYS A 83 -8.50 -16.02 -2.38
CA LYS A 83 -9.36 -16.26 -1.21
C LYS A 83 -9.12 -15.22 -0.13
N GLN A 84 -7.88 -14.95 0.21
CA GLN A 84 -7.50 -13.92 1.18
C GLN A 84 -7.99 -12.52 0.78
N PHE A 85 -7.95 -12.20 -0.52
CA PHE A 85 -8.52 -10.94 -1.02
C PHE A 85 -10.03 -10.86 -0.84
N GLN A 86 -10.74 -11.96 -1.07
CA GLN A 86 -12.19 -12.00 -0.86
C GLN A 86 -12.54 -11.88 0.63
N ASP A 87 -11.80 -12.57 1.49
CA ASP A 87 -11.96 -12.49 2.94
C ASP A 87 -11.70 -11.06 3.44
N LEU A 88 -10.63 -10.42 2.93
CA LEU A 88 -10.33 -9.03 3.24
C LEU A 88 -11.44 -8.07 2.81
N ARG A 89 -11.96 -8.24 1.57
CA ARG A 89 -13.08 -7.41 1.10
C ARG A 89 -14.35 -7.58 1.93
N ARG A 90 -14.57 -8.77 2.50
CA ARG A 90 -15.72 -9.02 3.40
C ARG A 90 -15.52 -8.42 4.78
N SER A 91 -14.28 -8.32 5.26
CA SER A 91 -13.97 -7.72 6.55
C SER A 91 -13.94 -6.20 6.53
N LEU A 92 -13.79 -5.59 5.33
CA LEU A 92 -13.82 -4.15 5.17
C LEU A 92 -15.26 -3.61 5.26
N PRO A 93 -15.46 -2.42 5.86
CA PRO A 93 -16.77 -1.76 5.86
C PRO A 93 -17.20 -1.40 4.43
N GLU A 94 -18.50 -1.30 4.20
CA GLU A 94 -19.08 -0.95 2.88
C GLU A 94 -18.61 0.41 2.34
N THR A 95 -18.17 1.26 3.24
CA THR A 95 -17.65 2.61 2.95
C THR A 95 -16.20 2.59 2.44
N SER A 96 -15.55 1.43 2.42
CA SER A 96 -14.20 1.28 1.90
C SER A 96 -14.17 0.24 0.78
N LYS A 97 -13.49 0.59 -0.32
CA LYS A 97 -13.37 -0.28 -1.49
C LYS A 97 -11.92 -0.64 -1.75
N LEU A 98 -11.67 -1.94 -1.95
CA LEU A 98 -10.35 -2.45 -2.31
C LEU A 98 -10.33 -2.84 -3.80
N LEU A 99 -9.59 -2.06 -4.59
CA LEU A 99 -9.45 -2.27 -6.03
C LEU A 99 -8.00 -2.67 -6.36
N VAL A 100 -7.87 -3.68 -7.21
CA VAL A 100 -6.58 -4.04 -7.81
C VAL A 100 -6.54 -3.52 -9.23
N ALA A 101 -5.76 -2.48 -9.47
CA ALA A 101 -5.63 -1.86 -10.79
C ALA A 101 -4.14 -1.67 -11.13
N LYS A 102 -3.86 -1.65 -12.43
CA LYS A 102 -2.49 -1.42 -12.90
C LYS A 102 -2.03 -0.01 -12.54
N ASN A 103 -0.85 0.11 -11.91
CA ASN A 103 -0.31 1.39 -11.44
C ASN A 103 -0.30 2.50 -12.52
N THR A 104 -0.01 2.14 -13.78
CA THR A 104 -0.03 3.11 -14.89
C THR A 104 -1.42 3.64 -15.23
N LEU A 105 -2.50 2.90 -14.95
CA LEU A 105 -3.87 3.37 -15.16
C LEU A 105 -4.30 4.27 -14.01
N VAL A 106 -3.94 3.91 -12.80
CA VAL A 106 -4.18 4.73 -11.61
C VAL A 106 -3.40 6.04 -11.69
N LEU A 107 -2.16 6.01 -12.17
CA LEU A 107 -1.37 7.22 -12.40
C LEU A 107 -2.10 8.20 -13.32
N LYS A 108 -2.66 7.72 -14.45
CA LYS A 108 -3.44 8.54 -15.37
C LYS A 108 -4.74 9.08 -14.76
N ALA A 109 -5.34 8.34 -13.82
CA ALA A 109 -6.53 8.80 -13.14
C ALA A 109 -6.23 9.89 -12.09
N ILE A 110 -5.03 9.84 -11.48
CA ILE A 110 -4.58 10.76 -10.42
C ILE A 110 -3.98 12.06 -11.00
N GLU A 111 -3.49 12.04 -12.26
CA GLU A 111 -2.93 13.22 -12.90
C GLU A 111 -3.95 14.38 -12.90
N GLY A 112 -3.53 15.54 -12.37
CA GLY A 112 -4.38 16.73 -12.24
C GLY A 112 -5.29 16.74 -11.01
N THR A 113 -5.15 15.76 -10.08
CA THR A 113 -5.93 15.71 -8.84
C THR A 113 -5.05 15.93 -7.60
N LYS A 114 -5.69 16.13 -6.44
CA LYS A 114 -5.00 16.26 -5.13
C LYS A 114 -4.14 15.04 -4.75
N TRP A 115 -4.32 13.93 -5.46
CA TRP A 115 -3.71 12.63 -5.17
C TRP A 115 -2.34 12.43 -5.83
N GLU A 116 -1.81 13.43 -6.54
CA GLU A 116 -0.50 13.33 -7.19
C GLU A 116 0.65 13.02 -6.23
N ALA A 117 0.51 13.37 -4.96
CA ALA A 117 1.49 13.07 -3.91
C ALA A 117 1.77 11.55 -3.77
N LEU A 118 0.89 10.67 -4.30
CA LEU A 118 1.06 9.22 -4.25
C LEU A 118 2.02 8.65 -5.33
N LYS A 119 2.47 9.47 -6.29
CA LYS A 119 3.37 9.04 -7.38
C LYS A 119 4.59 8.21 -6.91
N PRO A 120 5.29 8.52 -5.81
CA PRO A 120 6.45 7.74 -5.36
C PRO A 120 6.09 6.30 -4.96
N CYS A 121 4.86 6.04 -4.51
CA CYS A 121 4.40 4.70 -4.09
C CYS A 121 3.89 3.82 -5.22
N MET A 122 3.84 4.31 -6.47
CA MET A 122 3.33 3.56 -7.62
C MET A 122 4.33 2.54 -8.18
N LYS A 123 5.17 1.97 -7.32
CA LYS A 123 6.13 0.92 -7.68
C LYS A 123 5.69 -0.40 -7.04
N GLY A 124 5.87 -1.51 -7.76
CA GLY A 124 5.54 -2.84 -7.23
C GLY A 124 4.10 -3.29 -7.49
N MET A 125 3.66 -4.29 -6.71
CA MET A 125 2.33 -4.87 -6.79
C MET A 125 1.42 -4.22 -5.74
N ASN A 126 0.69 -3.18 -6.13
CA ASN A 126 -0.15 -2.41 -5.23
C ASN A 126 -1.63 -2.69 -5.46
N ALA A 127 -2.35 -2.90 -4.38
CA ALA A 127 -3.79 -2.82 -4.30
C ALA A 127 -4.17 -1.46 -3.72
N TRP A 128 -5.24 -0.87 -4.20
CA TRP A 128 -5.69 0.47 -3.87
C TRP A 128 -6.89 0.39 -2.93
N LEU A 129 -6.73 0.93 -1.74
CA LEU A 129 -7.79 1.04 -0.75
C LEU A 129 -8.35 2.47 -0.79
N PHE A 130 -9.60 2.60 -1.20
CA PHE A 130 -10.37 3.83 -1.21
C PHE A 130 -11.23 3.88 0.04
N VAL A 131 -11.16 4.95 0.80
CA VAL A 131 -11.96 5.18 2.00
C VAL A 131 -12.83 6.40 1.76
N HIS A 132 -14.15 6.21 1.78
CA HIS A 132 -15.15 7.25 1.52
C HIS A 132 -15.70 7.89 2.81
N THR A 133 -15.29 7.38 3.97
CA THR A 133 -15.68 7.93 5.27
C THR A 133 -14.55 8.73 5.90
N GLU A 134 -14.94 9.65 6.76
CA GLU A 134 -14.02 10.40 7.61
C GLU A 134 -13.41 9.55 8.73
N GLU A 135 -14.00 8.39 9.02
CA GLU A 135 -13.56 7.43 10.02
C GLU A 135 -12.46 6.52 9.46
N ILE A 136 -11.28 7.08 9.31
CA ILE A 136 -10.09 6.41 8.77
C ILE A 136 -9.69 5.15 9.57
N PRO A 137 -9.67 5.18 10.93
CA PRO A 137 -9.24 4.03 11.71
C PRO A 137 -10.09 2.79 11.47
N ASP A 138 -11.38 2.95 11.25
CA ASP A 138 -12.29 1.82 11.03
C ASP A 138 -12.09 1.12 9.68
N ALA A 139 -11.50 1.81 8.71
CA ALA A 139 -11.09 1.22 7.45
C ALA A 139 -9.71 0.53 7.52
N ILE A 140 -8.80 1.04 8.36
CA ILE A 140 -7.42 0.53 8.48
C ILE A 140 -7.34 -0.64 9.46
N LYS A 141 -8.07 -0.62 10.58
CA LYS A 141 -8.06 -1.67 11.60
C LYS A 141 -8.36 -3.08 11.06
N PRO A 142 -9.38 -3.30 10.21
CA PRO A 142 -9.66 -4.61 9.63
C PRO A 142 -8.49 -5.16 8.82
N TYR A 143 -7.80 -4.31 8.07
CA TYR A 143 -6.60 -4.72 7.34
C TYR A 143 -5.48 -5.17 8.28
N ARG A 144 -5.23 -4.45 9.37
CA ARG A 144 -4.23 -4.83 10.38
C ARG A 144 -4.59 -6.12 11.12
N THR A 145 -5.85 -6.31 11.45
CA THR A 145 -6.33 -7.57 12.06
C THR A 145 -6.11 -8.74 11.11
N PHE A 146 -6.47 -8.56 9.85
CA PHE A 146 -6.23 -9.55 8.80
C PHE A 146 -4.73 -9.86 8.61
N GLN A 147 -3.86 -8.84 8.64
CA GLN A 147 -2.43 -9.01 8.55
C GLN A 147 -1.88 -9.86 9.71
N ARG A 148 -2.35 -9.61 10.95
CA ARG A 148 -1.97 -10.38 12.13
C ARG A 148 -2.46 -11.82 12.09
N GLU A 149 -3.70 -12.05 11.67
CA GLU A 149 -4.30 -13.39 11.56
C GLU A 149 -3.60 -14.26 10.51
N LYS A 150 -3.29 -13.69 9.37
CA LYS A 150 -2.67 -14.42 8.26
C LYS A 150 -1.15 -14.42 8.30
N LYS A 151 -0.53 -13.72 9.27
CA LYS A 151 0.93 -13.55 9.41
C LYS A 151 1.60 -13.10 8.10
N VAL A 152 0.98 -12.17 7.42
CA VAL A 152 1.49 -11.61 6.16
C VAL A 152 2.26 -10.33 6.47
N GLU A 153 3.49 -10.25 5.98
CA GLU A 153 4.38 -9.11 6.22
C GLU A 153 4.11 -7.91 5.27
N ASN A 154 3.07 -8.01 4.44
CA ASN A 154 2.74 -6.95 3.48
C ASN A 154 2.15 -5.74 4.20
N ASP A 155 2.90 -4.65 4.23
CA ASP A 155 2.51 -3.41 4.87
C ASP A 155 1.96 -2.39 3.86
N PHE A 156 1.48 -1.26 4.35
CA PHE A 156 1.11 -0.13 3.53
C PHE A 156 2.36 0.43 2.86
N THR A 157 2.33 0.58 1.54
CA THR A 157 3.41 1.23 0.79
C THR A 157 3.36 2.75 0.99
N GLY A 158 2.19 3.30 1.20
CA GLY A 158 1.94 4.69 1.50
C GLY A 158 0.46 5.01 1.39
N ALA A 159 0.10 6.16 1.95
CA ALA A 159 -1.25 6.69 1.90
C ALA A 159 -1.23 8.19 1.63
N VAL A 160 -2.31 8.71 1.05
CA VAL A 160 -2.54 10.14 0.91
C VAL A 160 -3.84 10.49 1.60
N PHE A 161 -3.78 11.45 2.50
CA PHE A 161 -4.92 12.00 3.22
C PHE A 161 -4.88 13.52 3.12
N GLU A 162 -5.97 14.13 2.68
CA GLU A 162 -6.08 15.59 2.49
C GLU A 162 -4.94 16.23 1.66
N GLY A 163 -4.41 15.47 0.67
CA GLY A 163 -3.30 15.93 -0.18
C GLY A 163 -1.91 15.80 0.46
N LYS A 164 -1.81 15.32 1.71
CA LYS A 164 -0.53 15.01 2.36
C LYS A 164 -0.17 13.55 2.16
N PHE A 165 1.09 13.31 1.86
CA PHE A 165 1.62 11.96 1.71
C PHE A 165 2.10 11.42 3.06
N TYR A 166 1.68 10.21 3.38
CA TYR A 166 2.09 9.43 4.55
C TYR A 166 2.88 8.22 4.09
N GLY A 167 4.10 8.09 4.58
CA GLY A 167 4.95 6.94 4.32
C GLY A 167 4.49 5.69 5.08
N PRO A 168 5.14 4.53 4.85
CA PRO A 168 4.77 3.26 5.50
C PRO A 168 4.87 3.32 7.03
N GLY A 169 5.81 4.09 7.58
CA GLY A 169 5.93 4.32 9.02
C GLY A 169 4.79 5.16 9.60
N ASP A 170 4.33 6.15 8.84
CA ASP A 170 3.32 7.11 9.27
C ASP A 170 1.90 6.54 9.17
N CYS A 171 1.69 5.49 8.36
CA CYS A 171 0.41 4.79 8.28
C CYS A 171 -0.05 4.19 9.64
N LYS A 172 0.89 3.95 10.56
CA LYS A 172 0.57 3.56 11.95
C LYS A 172 -0.06 4.71 12.74
N GLN A 173 0.29 5.94 12.44
CA GLN A 173 -0.29 7.13 13.07
C GLN A 173 -1.74 7.32 12.61
N LEU A 174 -2.04 7.02 11.33
CA LEU A 174 -3.40 7.05 10.78
C LEU A 174 -4.33 6.01 11.45
N GLU A 175 -3.80 4.86 11.86
CA GLU A 175 -4.55 3.83 12.61
C GLU A 175 -5.04 4.36 13.98
N ASN A 176 -4.22 5.18 14.64
CA ASN A 176 -4.51 5.74 15.96
C ASN A 176 -5.15 7.14 15.88
N MET A 177 -5.51 7.60 14.68
CA MET A 177 -6.14 8.90 14.51
C MET A 177 -7.53 8.89 15.15
N PRO A 178 -7.83 9.84 16.06
CA PRO A 178 -9.17 9.92 16.66
C PRO A 178 -10.19 10.33 15.61
N THR A 179 -11.41 9.81 15.72
CA THR A 179 -12.52 10.25 14.89
C THR A 179 -12.84 11.74 15.15
N ARG A 180 -13.48 12.40 14.19
CA ARG A 180 -13.88 13.82 14.38
C ARG A 180 -14.78 13.98 15.60
N ALA A 181 -15.69 13.05 15.84
CA ALA A 181 -16.55 13.05 17.02
C ALA A 181 -15.74 12.98 18.32
N GLU A 182 -14.71 12.14 18.39
CA GLU A 182 -13.80 12.06 19.54
C GLU A 182 -13.00 13.34 19.75
N VAL A 183 -12.53 13.97 18.67
CA VAL A 183 -11.81 15.25 18.74
C VAL A 183 -12.72 16.34 19.29
N TYR A 184 -13.98 16.44 18.82
CA TYR A 184 -14.95 17.40 19.34
C TYR A 184 -15.32 17.11 20.78
N ALA A 185 -15.54 15.85 21.15
CA ALA A 185 -15.81 15.45 22.53
C ALA A 185 -14.66 15.84 23.47
N LYS A 186 -13.41 15.60 23.03
CA LYS A 186 -12.22 15.98 23.77
C LYS A 186 -12.06 17.49 23.92
N LEU A 187 -12.38 18.24 22.87
CA LEU A 187 -12.35 19.70 22.89
C LEU A 187 -13.44 20.25 23.83
N LEU A 188 -14.68 19.74 23.76
CA LEU A 188 -15.75 20.12 24.68
C LEU A 188 -15.39 19.75 26.12
N GLY A 189 -14.83 18.57 26.35
CA GLY A 189 -14.36 18.15 27.67
C GLY A 189 -13.26 19.06 28.22
N SER A 190 -12.34 19.52 27.38
CA SER A 190 -11.31 20.47 27.81
C SER A 190 -11.87 21.85 28.17
N LEU A 191 -12.90 22.32 27.48
CA LEU A 191 -13.60 23.57 27.79
C LEU A 191 -14.41 23.49 29.09
N GLN A 192 -14.99 22.33 29.38
CA GLN A 192 -15.75 22.09 30.62
C GLN A 192 -14.86 21.77 31.83
N SER A 193 -13.61 21.36 31.60
CA SER A 193 -12.68 20.91 32.63
C SER A 193 -12.49 21.91 33.78
N PRO A 194 -12.34 23.24 33.58
CA PRO A 194 -12.24 24.21 34.67
C PRO A 194 -13.48 24.25 35.57
N ALA A 195 -14.67 24.21 34.97
CA ALA A 195 -15.93 24.21 35.70
C ALA A 195 -16.12 22.93 36.51
N ILE A 196 -15.84 21.78 35.90
CA ILE A 196 -15.89 20.49 36.58
C ILE A 196 -14.86 20.42 37.71
N GLY A 197 -13.67 20.96 37.50
CA GLY A 197 -12.62 21.04 38.52
C GLY A 197 -13.06 21.82 39.74
N LEU A 198 -13.71 22.99 39.53
CA LEU A 198 -14.25 23.84 40.62
C LEU A 198 -15.36 23.10 41.39
N VAL A 199 -16.31 22.49 40.69
CA VAL A 199 -17.37 21.70 41.33
C VAL A 199 -16.80 20.51 42.10
N SER A 200 -15.79 19.84 41.53
CA SER A 200 -15.12 18.71 42.17
C SER A 200 -14.43 19.13 43.49
N THR A 201 -13.73 20.27 43.51
CA THR A 201 -13.07 20.78 44.71
C THR A 201 -14.06 21.18 45.77
N LEU A 202 -15.22 21.77 45.42
CA LEU A 202 -16.30 22.10 46.36
C LEU A 202 -16.98 20.82 46.94
N GLN A 203 -17.06 19.77 46.16
CA GLN A 203 -17.64 18.50 46.59
C GLN A 203 -16.67 17.58 47.32
N ALA A 204 -15.36 17.82 47.24
CA ALA A 204 -14.32 16.96 47.80
C ALA A 204 -14.54 16.70 49.31
N PRO A 205 -14.76 17.71 50.16
CA PRO A 205 -14.94 17.45 51.59
C PRO A 205 -16.12 16.54 51.92
N ALA A 206 -17.24 16.71 51.21
CA ALA A 206 -18.41 15.86 51.42
C ALA A 206 -18.16 14.40 50.94
N ARG A 207 -17.47 14.23 49.83
CA ARG A 207 -17.08 12.91 49.33
C ARG A 207 -16.08 12.19 50.24
N ASP A 208 -15.12 12.90 50.81
CA ASP A 208 -14.10 12.35 51.70
C ASP A 208 -14.74 11.82 52.98
N VAL A 209 -15.72 12.56 53.58
CA VAL A 209 -16.48 12.08 54.71
C VAL A 209 -17.25 10.80 54.41
N VAL A 210 -17.92 10.77 53.25
CA VAL A 210 -18.67 9.57 52.82
C VAL A 210 -17.73 8.38 52.59
N MET A 211 -16.56 8.64 52.00
CA MET A 211 -15.54 7.59 51.78
C MET A 211 -15.02 6.99 53.11
N VAL A 212 -14.72 7.84 54.10
CA VAL A 212 -14.30 7.40 55.41
C VAL A 212 -15.37 6.58 56.11
N LEU A 213 -16.66 7.07 56.06
CA LEU A 213 -17.78 6.32 56.63
C LEU A 213 -17.99 4.97 55.94
N LYS A 214 -17.92 4.91 54.62
CA LYS A 214 -18.00 3.63 53.90
C LYS A 214 -16.84 2.68 54.28
N ALA A 215 -15.60 3.19 54.38
CA ALA A 215 -14.46 2.38 54.83
C ALA A 215 -14.62 1.86 56.23
N TYR A 216 -15.24 2.66 57.14
CA TYR A 216 -15.55 2.23 58.51
C TYR A 216 -16.63 1.14 58.57
N VAL A 217 -17.73 1.32 57.77
CA VAL A 217 -18.77 0.30 57.67
C VAL A 217 -18.19 -1.02 57.13
N LYS A 218 -17.35 -0.95 56.11
CA LYS A 218 -16.70 -2.15 55.54
C LYS A 218 -15.82 -2.86 56.59
N LYS A 219 -15.05 -2.13 57.39
CA LYS A 219 -14.28 -2.73 58.48
C LYS A 219 -15.17 -3.41 59.51
N LEU A 220 -16.29 -2.80 59.90
CA LEU A 220 -17.22 -3.42 60.83
C LEU A 220 -17.87 -4.68 60.22
N GLU A 221 -18.16 -4.68 58.93
CA GLU A 221 -18.69 -5.87 58.27
C GLU A 221 -17.64 -7.00 58.20
N GLU A 222 -16.36 -6.66 57.96
CA GLU A 222 -15.25 -7.63 58.00
C GLU A 222 -15.02 -8.17 59.40
N GLU A 223 -15.15 -7.36 60.45
CA GLU A 223 -15.01 -7.79 61.83
C GLU A 223 -16.22 -8.60 62.32
N THR A 224 -17.44 -8.29 61.85
CA THR A 224 -18.66 -9.02 62.21
C THR A 224 -18.93 -10.24 61.35
N GLY A 225 -18.43 -10.29 60.11
CA GLY A 225 -18.56 -11.42 59.18
C GLY A 225 -17.53 -12.54 59.39
N GLY A 226 -16.63 -12.43 60.37
CA GLY A 226 -15.58 -13.40 60.71
C GLY A 226 -15.95 -14.42 61.79
N ASN A 227 -17.24 -14.61 62.09
CA ASN A 227 -17.73 -15.66 63.00
C ASN A 227 -18.56 -16.69 62.26
#